data_7305b3bd2679cd74e45a0a3e2ff7d95d
#
_entry.id   7305b3bd2679cd74e45a0a3e2ff7d95d
#
_cell.length_a   1.000
_cell.length_b   1.000
_cell.length_c   1.000
_cell.angle_alpha   90.00
_cell.angle_beta   90.00
_cell.angle_gamma   90.00
#
_symmetry.space_group_name_H-M   'P 1'
#
loop_
_entity.id
_entity.type
_entity.pdbx_description
1 polymer ?
#
loop_
_entity_poly.entity_id
_entity_poly.type
_entity_poly.pdbx_seq_one_letter_code
_entity_poly.pdbx_strand_id
1 'polypeptide(L)'
;MQAKEIENQLKELIAIASCIEPALAYRLDQIRRWIKDIKPGSLTQKKVLMDFLLELIYDAQFWLDLKILTPEEREEFFDRIAPTTRYWYEDLFYKWFSERDRKFYTWKQKLRSGEFDREDAEIVNSIASQIESCEGTIVYRYVADLSMATDAIVSSPTGQPLCVQLTSMSDRFAQNKYEQWEKTLREWGIERGIFVSYNPGGDDFILKLVNVVLYNSKNLPAQKYLKFSF
;
A
#
# COMPACT_ATOMS: atom_id res chain seq x y z
N MET A 1 1.28 0.95 22.06
CA MET A 1 2.23 2.08 21.98
C MET A 1 1.48 3.38 22.23
N GLN A 2 2.04 4.31 22.98
CA GLN A 2 1.41 5.60 23.27
C GLN A 2 1.78 6.63 22.20
N ALA A 3 0.93 7.65 21.98
CA ALA A 3 1.16 8.68 20.96
C ALA A 3 2.51 9.42 21.13
N LYS A 4 2.99 9.58 22.36
CA LYS A 4 4.29 10.19 22.66
C LYS A 4 5.47 9.34 22.20
N GLU A 5 5.34 8.01 22.27
CA GLU A 5 6.38 7.08 21.78
C GLU A 5 6.49 7.15 20.27
N ILE A 6 5.37 7.18 19.55
CA ILE A 6 5.34 7.35 18.09
C ILE A 6 5.98 8.68 17.67
N GLU A 7 5.65 9.77 18.35
CA GLU A 7 6.28 11.06 18.05
C GLU A 7 7.80 11.03 18.24
N ASN A 8 8.29 10.36 19.28
CA ASN A 8 9.72 10.23 19.53
C ASN A 8 10.40 9.38 18.46
N GLN A 9 9.82 8.23 18.11
CA GLN A 9 10.35 7.36 17.03
C GLN A 9 10.40 8.10 15.68
N LEU A 10 9.36 8.87 15.34
CA LEU A 10 9.38 9.70 14.12
C LEU A 10 10.50 10.74 14.15
N LYS A 11 10.78 11.38 15.30
CA LYS A 11 11.89 12.34 15.41
C LYS A 11 13.25 11.67 15.23
N GLU A 12 13.46 10.51 15.82
CA GLU A 12 14.69 9.73 15.68
C GLU A 12 14.90 9.29 14.23
N LEU A 13 13.86 8.75 13.60
CA LEU A 13 13.91 8.35 12.17
C LEU A 13 14.19 9.54 11.24
N ILE A 14 13.58 10.70 11.48
CA ILE A 14 13.83 11.92 10.71
C ILE A 14 15.30 12.34 10.85
N ALA A 15 15.88 12.26 12.06
CA ALA A 15 17.28 12.59 12.26
C ALA A 15 18.22 11.64 11.50
N ILE A 16 17.98 10.33 11.56
CA ILE A 16 18.76 9.33 10.84
C ILE A 16 18.58 9.51 9.32
N ALA A 17 17.34 9.60 8.86
CA ALA A 17 17.03 9.75 7.44
C ALA A 17 17.60 11.03 6.85
N SER A 18 17.73 12.11 7.63
CA SER A 18 18.32 13.37 7.16
C SER A 18 19.75 13.21 6.66
N CYS A 19 20.48 12.22 7.17
CA CYS A 19 21.86 11.93 6.76
C CYS A 19 21.94 10.91 5.61
N ILE A 20 20.97 10.00 5.48
CA ILE A 20 21.03 8.85 4.57
C ILE A 20 20.11 9.06 3.35
N GLU A 21 18.87 9.52 3.59
CA GLU A 21 17.82 9.67 2.58
C GLU A 21 16.98 10.93 2.89
N PRO A 22 17.44 12.13 2.50
CA PRO A 22 16.78 13.40 2.84
C PRO A 22 15.33 13.50 2.36
N ALA A 23 14.99 12.83 1.26
CA ALA A 23 13.61 12.81 0.75
C ALA A 23 12.65 12.08 1.73
N LEU A 24 13.10 10.97 2.30
CA LEU A 24 12.36 10.25 3.34
C LEU A 24 12.20 11.12 4.59
N ALA A 25 13.29 11.76 5.05
CA ALA A 25 13.26 12.66 6.20
C ALA A 25 12.21 13.78 6.00
N TYR A 26 12.19 14.39 4.83
CA TYR A 26 11.24 15.42 4.49
C TYR A 26 9.79 14.91 4.53
N ARG A 27 9.53 13.72 3.97
CA ARG A 27 8.19 13.11 3.98
C ARG A 27 7.72 12.78 5.40
N LEU A 28 8.58 12.20 6.22
CA LEU A 28 8.29 11.91 7.62
C LEU A 28 8.01 13.18 8.44
N ASP A 29 8.77 14.26 8.19
CA ASP A 29 8.55 15.54 8.89
C ASP A 29 7.22 16.20 8.47
N GLN A 30 6.81 16.08 7.20
CA GLN A 30 5.48 16.52 6.77
C GLN A 30 4.36 15.82 7.54
N ILE A 31 4.49 14.50 7.76
CA ILE A 31 3.51 13.71 8.51
C ILE A 31 3.56 14.08 9.99
N ARG A 32 4.74 14.20 10.58
CA ARG A 32 4.91 14.59 11.98
C ARG A 32 4.28 15.96 12.27
N ARG A 33 4.48 16.96 11.40
CA ARG A 33 3.84 18.27 11.52
C ARG A 33 2.32 18.17 11.44
N TRP A 34 1.81 17.43 10.46
CA TRP A 34 0.37 17.23 10.34
C TRP A 34 -0.24 16.60 11.58
N ILE A 35 0.41 15.58 12.18
CA ILE A 35 -0.11 14.95 13.41
C ILE A 35 -0.18 15.94 14.57
N LYS A 36 0.82 16.83 14.71
CA LYS A 36 0.83 17.88 15.75
C LYS A 36 -0.33 18.87 15.60
N ASP A 37 -0.76 19.12 14.37
CA ASP A 37 -1.87 20.03 14.07
C ASP A 37 -3.25 19.41 14.34
N ILE A 38 -3.30 18.10 14.63
CA ILE A 38 -4.56 17.40 14.95
C ILE A 38 -4.99 17.79 16.36
N LYS A 39 -6.13 18.47 16.46
CA LYS A 39 -6.69 18.87 17.76
C LYS A 39 -7.14 17.63 18.55
N PRO A 40 -6.91 17.60 19.88
CA PRO A 40 -7.48 16.56 20.74
C PRO A 40 -9.00 16.43 20.52
N GLY A 41 -9.49 15.20 20.37
CA GLY A 41 -10.91 14.92 20.15
C GLY A 41 -11.40 15.07 18.70
N SER A 42 -10.55 15.51 17.76
CA SER A 42 -10.94 15.63 16.33
C SER A 42 -10.73 14.38 15.50
N LEU A 43 -10.22 13.31 16.10
CA LEU A 43 -9.99 12.01 15.44
C LEU A 43 -11.19 11.09 15.70
N THR A 44 -11.88 10.71 14.62
CA THR A 44 -12.98 9.75 14.68
C THR A 44 -12.47 8.31 14.85
N GLN A 45 -11.36 7.98 14.18
CA GLN A 45 -10.75 6.63 14.22
C GLN A 45 -9.26 6.71 14.63
N LYS A 46 -9.02 6.92 15.92
CA LYS A 46 -7.66 6.99 16.46
C LYS A 46 -6.83 5.72 16.17
N LYS A 47 -7.45 4.55 16.21
CA LYS A 47 -6.78 3.27 15.97
C LYS A 47 -6.18 3.23 14.57
N VAL A 48 -6.95 3.55 13.55
CA VAL A 48 -6.49 3.52 12.13
C VAL A 48 -5.29 4.44 11.92
N LEU A 49 -5.33 5.66 12.49
CA LEU A 49 -4.17 6.57 12.43
C LEU A 49 -2.95 5.99 13.12
N MET A 50 -3.13 5.34 14.28
CA MET A 50 -2.01 4.73 15.00
C MET A 50 -1.40 3.57 14.20
N ASP A 51 -2.23 2.71 13.64
CA ASP A 51 -1.80 1.58 12.82
C ASP A 51 -1.04 2.05 11.56
N PHE A 52 -1.55 3.09 10.89
CA PHE A 52 -0.85 3.76 9.78
C PHE A 52 0.54 4.27 10.19
N LEU A 53 0.63 4.94 11.34
CA LEU A 53 1.91 5.51 11.79
C LEU A 53 2.92 4.44 12.20
N LEU A 54 2.45 3.36 12.80
CA LEU A 54 3.30 2.21 13.15
C LEU A 54 3.84 1.52 11.90
N GLU A 55 3.00 1.30 10.90
CA GLU A 55 3.41 0.72 9.62
C GLU A 55 4.44 1.64 8.93
N LEU A 56 4.18 2.94 8.89
CA LEU A 56 5.10 3.90 8.30
C LEU A 56 6.46 3.94 9.00
N ILE A 57 6.49 3.90 10.34
CA ILE A 57 7.73 3.85 11.11
C ILE A 57 8.50 2.57 10.78
N TYR A 58 7.81 1.44 10.73
CA TYR A 58 8.41 0.17 10.36
C TYR A 58 9.01 0.22 8.94
N ASP A 59 8.24 0.68 7.96
CA ASP A 59 8.69 0.78 6.57
C ASP A 59 9.87 1.74 6.41
N ALA A 60 9.85 2.87 7.12
CA ALA A 60 10.96 3.83 7.11
C ALA A 60 12.25 3.26 7.74
N GLN A 61 12.13 2.59 8.88
CA GLN A 61 13.28 1.94 9.52
C GLN A 61 13.86 0.86 8.62
N PHE A 62 13.01 -0.02 8.10
CA PHE A 62 13.42 -1.09 7.20
C PHE A 62 14.11 -0.55 5.93
N TRP A 63 13.59 0.53 5.35
CA TRP A 63 14.23 1.20 4.22
C TRP A 63 15.63 1.72 4.56
N LEU A 64 15.79 2.36 5.72
CA LEU A 64 17.09 2.87 6.16
C LEU A 64 18.06 1.74 6.42
N ASP A 65 17.62 0.62 6.98
CA ASP A 65 18.44 -0.58 7.17
C ASP A 65 18.93 -1.15 5.83
N LEU A 66 18.07 -1.17 4.79
CA LEU A 66 18.46 -1.56 3.44
C LEU A 66 19.50 -0.62 2.81
N LYS A 67 19.49 0.66 3.15
CA LYS A 67 20.44 1.64 2.61
C LYS A 67 21.85 1.50 3.19
N ILE A 68 21.99 0.87 4.33
CA ILE A 68 23.30 0.61 4.96
C ILE A 68 24.00 -0.60 4.31
N LEU A 69 23.24 -1.51 3.69
CA LEU A 69 23.77 -2.68 3.01
C LEU A 69 24.56 -2.28 1.74
N THR A 70 25.60 -3.03 1.44
CA THR A 70 26.24 -2.95 0.12
C THR A 70 25.26 -3.37 -0.99
N PRO A 71 25.49 -3.01 -2.26
CA PRO A 71 24.65 -3.45 -3.37
C PRO A 71 24.48 -4.97 -3.42
N GLU A 72 25.55 -5.72 -3.17
CA GLU A 72 25.57 -7.18 -3.20
C GLU A 72 24.74 -7.77 -2.06
N GLU A 73 24.94 -7.28 -0.82
CA GLU A 73 24.17 -7.73 0.35
C GLU A 73 22.68 -7.42 0.18
N ARG A 74 22.35 -6.27 -0.42
CA ARG A 74 20.96 -5.88 -0.66
C ARG A 74 20.29 -6.78 -1.70
N GLU A 75 20.98 -7.11 -2.79
CA GLU A 75 20.46 -8.04 -3.80
C GLU A 75 20.24 -9.43 -3.20
N GLU A 76 21.23 -9.95 -2.46
CA GLU A 76 21.10 -11.23 -1.76
C GLU A 76 19.94 -11.23 -0.75
N PHE A 77 19.70 -10.12 -0.08
CA PHE A 77 18.55 -9.96 0.81
C PHE A 77 17.23 -9.99 0.02
N PHE A 78 17.13 -9.23 -1.08
CA PHE A 78 15.94 -9.18 -1.91
C PHE A 78 15.60 -10.52 -2.57
N ASP A 79 16.58 -11.35 -2.88
CA ASP A 79 16.36 -12.68 -3.43
C ASP A 79 15.72 -13.66 -2.42
N ARG A 80 15.79 -13.34 -1.11
CA ARG A 80 15.23 -14.17 -0.02
C ARG A 80 13.85 -13.76 0.44
N ILE A 81 13.38 -12.58 0.06
CA ILE A 81 12.07 -12.08 0.49
C ILE A 81 11.01 -12.25 -0.60
N ALA A 82 9.74 -12.17 -0.19
CA ALA A 82 8.60 -12.27 -1.09
C ALA A 82 8.66 -11.21 -2.21
N PRO A 83 8.32 -11.56 -3.46
CA PRO A 83 8.32 -10.62 -4.58
C PRO A 83 7.48 -9.36 -4.33
N THR A 84 6.37 -9.48 -3.63
CA THR A 84 5.50 -8.36 -3.27
C THR A 84 6.18 -7.40 -2.28
N THR A 85 6.94 -7.93 -1.32
CA THR A 85 7.70 -7.14 -0.35
C THR A 85 8.88 -6.45 -1.03
N ARG A 86 9.60 -7.16 -1.91
CA ARG A 86 10.67 -6.59 -2.73
C ARG A 86 10.12 -5.41 -3.55
N TYR A 87 9.02 -5.60 -4.28
CA TYR A 87 8.40 -4.56 -5.10
C TYR A 87 7.96 -3.34 -4.27
N TRP A 88 7.42 -3.59 -3.06
CA TRP A 88 7.09 -2.49 -2.16
C TRP A 88 8.29 -1.62 -1.83
N TYR A 89 9.41 -2.20 -1.42
CA TYR A 89 10.58 -1.42 -0.99
C TYR A 89 11.44 -0.92 -2.14
N GLU A 90 11.63 -1.68 -3.20
CA GLU A 90 12.45 -1.24 -4.33
C GLU A 90 11.78 -0.14 -5.17
N ASP A 91 10.46 -0.23 -5.34
CA ASP A 91 9.72 0.66 -6.23
C ASP A 91 8.78 1.61 -5.52
N LEU A 92 7.74 1.07 -4.87
CA LEU A 92 6.59 1.87 -4.48
C LEU A 92 6.86 2.78 -3.28
N PHE A 93 7.52 2.27 -2.24
CA PHE A 93 7.85 3.05 -1.06
C PHE A 93 8.84 4.17 -1.39
N TYR A 94 9.84 3.87 -2.23
CA TYR A 94 10.78 4.87 -2.73
C TYR A 94 10.05 5.98 -3.51
N LYS A 95 9.22 5.63 -4.48
CA LYS A 95 8.42 6.60 -5.24
C LYS A 95 7.57 7.48 -4.32
N TRP A 96 6.90 6.87 -3.33
CA TRP A 96 6.03 7.61 -2.43
C TRP A 96 6.75 8.73 -1.65
N PHE A 97 7.93 8.51 -1.15
CA PHE A 97 8.59 9.56 -0.40
C PHE A 97 9.45 10.49 -1.28
N SER A 98 9.93 10.04 -2.43
CA SER A 98 10.76 10.83 -3.35
C SER A 98 9.93 11.71 -4.30
N GLU A 99 8.72 11.28 -4.65
CA GLU A 99 7.86 12.01 -5.57
C GLU A 99 6.76 12.80 -4.84
N ARG A 100 6.11 13.70 -5.59
CA ARG A 100 4.98 14.47 -5.05
C ARG A 100 3.73 13.61 -4.94
N ASP A 101 3.28 13.34 -3.73
CA ASP A 101 1.99 12.72 -3.48
C ASP A 101 0.84 13.74 -3.70
N ARG A 102 0.12 13.58 -4.79
CA ARG A 102 -1.01 14.47 -5.15
C ARG A 102 -2.23 14.26 -4.25
N LYS A 103 -2.33 13.10 -3.61
CA LYS A 103 -3.43 12.74 -2.69
C LYS A 103 -3.11 13.06 -1.23
N PHE A 104 -1.92 13.59 -0.93
CA PHE A 104 -1.45 13.84 0.44
C PHE A 104 -2.43 14.64 1.29
N TYR A 105 -3.05 15.67 0.72
CA TYR A 105 -4.08 16.43 1.41
C TYR A 105 -5.37 15.62 1.62
N THR A 106 -5.84 14.94 0.59
CA THR A 106 -7.09 14.19 0.58
C THR A 106 -7.07 13.05 1.60
N TRP A 107 -6.02 12.21 1.60
CA TRP A 107 -5.97 11.08 2.50
C TRP A 107 -5.75 11.50 3.97
N LYS A 108 -5.06 12.60 4.23
CA LYS A 108 -5.01 13.17 5.58
C LYS A 108 -6.39 13.54 6.12
N GLN A 109 -7.24 14.10 5.28
CA GLN A 109 -8.62 14.39 5.66
C GLN A 109 -9.41 13.11 5.93
N LYS A 110 -9.30 12.10 5.08
CA LYS A 110 -9.95 10.79 5.28
C LYS A 110 -9.55 10.11 6.57
N LEU A 111 -8.25 10.08 6.89
CA LEU A 111 -7.77 9.53 8.16
C LEU A 111 -8.28 10.32 9.37
N ARG A 112 -8.45 11.63 9.23
CA ARG A 112 -8.97 12.48 10.31
C ARG A 112 -10.46 12.34 10.51
N SER A 113 -11.26 12.31 9.43
CA SER A 113 -12.73 12.22 9.49
C SER A 113 -13.22 10.81 9.83
N GLY A 114 -12.37 9.80 9.73
CA GLY A 114 -12.77 8.40 9.86
C GLY A 114 -13.47 7.85 8.62
N GLU A 115 -13.35 8.55 7.50
CA GLU A 115 -13.87 8.07 6.20
C GLU A 115 -12.95 7.01 5.55
N PHE A 116 -11.81 6.76 6.14
CA PHE A 116 -10.93 5.69 5.73
C PHE A 116 -11.39 4.40 6.44
N ASP A 117 -12.17 3.61 5.74
CA ASP A 117 -12.52 2.27 6.16
C ASP A 117 -11.70 1.28 5.33
N ARG A 118 -10.83 0.51 5.98
CA ARG A 118 -10.23 -0.62 5.32
C ARG A 118 -11.36 -1.61 5.05
N GLU A 119 -11.43 -2.11 3.84
CA GLU A 119 -12.34 -3.20 3.49
C GLU A 119 -12.37 -4.25 4.60
N ASP A 120 -13.51 -4.87 4.81
CA ASP A 120 -13.76 -5.80 5.90
C ASP A 120 -12.54 -6.71 6.14
N ALA A 121 -11.96 -6.61 7.32
CA ALA A 121 -10.74 -7.34 7.68
C ALA A 121 -10.88 -8.85 7.49
N GLU A 122 -12.10 -9.40 7.58
CA GLU A 122 -12.38 -10.80 7.31
C GLU A 122 -12.21 -11.15 5.82
N ILE A 123 -12.67 -10.27 4.93
CA ILE A 123 -12.50 -10.43 3.48
C ILE A 123 -11.01 -10.36 3.11
N VAL A 124 -10.32 -9.35 3.62
CA VAL A 124 -8.87 -9.16 3.39
C VAL A 124 -8.07 -10.37 3.87
N ASN A 125 -8.36 -10.88 5.08
CA ASN A 125 -7.69 -12.05 5.63
C ASN A 125 -8.02 -13.33 4.83
N SER A 126 -9.26 -13.48 4.36
CA SER A 126 -9.66 -14.62 3.54
C SER A 126 -8.95 -14.62 2.19
N ILE A 127 -8.82 -13.45 1.56
CA ILE A 127 -8.05 -13.29 0.31
C ILE A 127 -6.57 -13.64 0.55
N ALA A 128 -5.97 -13.13 1.64
CA ALA A 128 -4.57 -13.41 1.98
C ALA A 128 -4.33 -14.91 2.16
N SER A 129 -5.13 -15.56 3.01
CA SER A 129 -5.03 -17.01 3.27
C SER A 129 -5.17 -17.83 1.99
N GLN A 130 -6.08 -17.44 1.10
CA GLN A 130 -6.29 -18.17 -0.15
C GLN A 130 -5.16 -17.95 -1.16
N ILE A 131 -4.58 -16.74 -1.24
CA ILE A 131 -3.39 -16.47 -2.07
C ILE A 131 -2.20 -17.28 -1.56
N GLU A 132 -1.97 -17.28 -0.24
CA GLU A 132 -0.88 -18.02 0.41
C GLU A 132 -1.05 -19.55 0.23
N SER A 133 -2.28 -20.07 0.30
CA SER A 133 -2.54 -21.48 0.02
C SER A 133 -2.21 -21.92 -1.40
N CYS A 134 -2.18 -20.97 -2.33
CA CYS A 134 -1.73 -21.14 -3.71
C CYS A 134 -0.25 -20.76 -3.91
N GLU A 135 0.54 -20.72 -2.85
CA GLU A 135 1.96 -20.33 -2.84
C GLU A 135 2.21 -18.90 -3.36
N GLY A 136 1.19 -18.09 -3.51
CA GLY A 136 1.29 -16.68 -3.85
C GLY A 136 1.73 -15.83 -2.67
N THR A 137 2.07 -14.58 -2.94
CA THR A 137 2.41 -13.60 -1.90
C THR A 137 1.52 -12.37 -2.01
N ILE A 138 1.21 -11.77 -0.86
CA ILE A 138 0.37 -10.58 -0.77
C ILE A 138 0.91 -9.62 0.29
N VAL A 139 0.84 -8.34 0.01
CA VAL A 139 1.22 -7.27 0.94
C VAL A 139 0.15 -6.18 0.91
N TYR A 140 -0.25 -5.75 2.09
CA TYR A 140 -1.13 -4.60 2.31
C TYR A 140 -0.32 -3.46 2.93
N ARG A 141 -0.48 -2.24 2.40
CA ARG A 141 0.19 -1.04 2.93
C ARG A 141 -0.76 0.14 2.93
N TYR A 142 -0.88 0.83 4.06
CA TYR A 142 -1.69 2.05 4.17
C TYR A 142 -1.28 3.10 3.15
N VAL A 143 0.02 3.26 2.94
CA VAL A 143 0.53 4.23 1.96
C VAL A 143 0.14 3.84 0.54
N ALA A 144 0.20 2.56 0.17
CA ALA A 144 -0.22 2.09 -1.15
C ALA A 144 -1.72 2.35 -1.39
N ASP A 145 -2.56 2.06 -0.42
CA ASP A 145 -3.99 2.29 -0.48
C ASP A 145 -4.32 3.80 -0.56
N LEU A 146 -3.82 4.58 0.38
CA LEU A 146 -4.15 6.00 0.51
C LEU A 146 -3.62 6.84 -0.65
N SER A 147 -2.37 6.62 -1.07
CA SER A 147 -1.68 7.46 -2.06
C SER A 147 -1.80 6.89 -3.47
N MET A 148 -1.69 5.58 -3.64
CA MET A 148 -1.59 4.90 -4.93
C MET A 148 -2.88 4.19 -5.35
N ALA A 149 -3.93 4.22 -4.50
CA ALA A 149 -5.19 3.50 -4.71
C ALA A 149 -4.95 2.00 -4.96
N THR A 150 -4.14 1.38 -4.12
CA THR A 150 -3.74 -0.03 -4.20
C THR A 150 -4.04 -0.69 -2.86
N ASP A 151 -5.13 -1.43 -2.80
CA ASP A 151 -5.53 -2.14 -1.57
C ASP A 151 -4.57 -3.28 -1.24
N ALA A 152 -4.05 -3.94 -2.28
CA ALA A 152 -3.09 -5.03 -2.12
C ALA A 152 -2.07 -5.08 -3.26
N ILE A 153 -0.86 -5.54 -2.96
CA ILE A 153 0.16 -5.94 -3.92
C ILE A 153 0.20 -7.47 -3.90
N VAL A 154 0.03 -8.11 -5.04
CA VAL A 154 -0.05 -9.58 -5.14
C VAL A 154 0.93 -10.11 -6.16
N SER A 155 1.52 -11.27 -5.88
CA SER A 155 2.31 -12.03 -6.84
C SER A 155 2.04 -13.52 -6.73
N SER A 156 2.02 -14.22 -7.86
CA SER A 156 2.13 -15.67 -7.89
C SER A 156 3.59 -16.11 -7.66
N PRO A 157 3.86 -17.40 -7.36
CA PRO A 157 5.22 -17.87 -7.06
C PRO A 157 6.25 -17.57 -8.16
N THR A 158 5.81 -17.58 -9.42
CA THR A 158 6.67 -17.36 -10.59
C THR A 158 6.28 -16.13 -11.41
N GLY A 159 5.36 -15.31 -10.86
CA GLY A 159 4.88 -14.10 -11.51
C GLY A 159 5.57 -12.85 -11.02
N GLN A 160 5.23 -11.74 -11.65
CA GLN A 160 5.65 -10.43 -11.21
C GLN A 160 4.56 -9.77 -10.36
N PRO A 161 4.88 -8.95 -9.39
CA PRO A 161 3.90 -8.24 -8.58
C PRO A 161 2.96 -7.37 -9.43
N LEU A 162 1.73 -7.26 -9.01
CA LEU A 162 0.74 -6.34 -9.55
C LEU A 162 -0.08 -5.69 -8.43
N CYS A 163 -0.59 -4.50 -8.69
CA CYS A 163 -1.42 -3.74 -7.76
C CYS A 163 -2.90 -4.08 -7.95
N VAL A 164 -3.59 -4.35 -6.86
CA VAL A 164 -5.02 -4.71 -6.86
C VAL A 164 -5.82 -3.64 -6.14
N GLN A 165 -6.90 -3.19 -6.76
CA GLN A 165 -7.93 -2.35 -6.14
C GLN A 165 -9.23 -3.14 -6.07
N LEU A 166 -9.82 -3.19 -4.89
CA LEU A 166 -11.12 -3.81 -4.62
C LEU A 166 -12.21 -2.74 -4.46
N THR A 167 -13.42 -3.05 -4.83
CA THR A 167 -14.58 -2.19 -4.55
C THR A 167 -15.87 -2.98 -4.54
N SER A 168 -16.70 -2.74 -3.54
CA SER A 168 -18.05 -3.27 -3.46
C SER A 168 -19.08 -2.49 -4.28
N MET A 169 -18.65 -1.47 -5.03
CA MET A 169 -19.54 -0.67 -5.89
C MET A 169 -20.03 -1.48 -7.08
N SER A 170 -21.33 -1.30 -7.41
CA SER A 170 -21.89 -1.88 -8.63
C SER A 170 -21.20 -1.35 -9.90
N ASP A 171 -21.17 -2.15 -10.94
CA ASP A 171 -20.50 -1.89 -12.22
C ASP A 171 -20.80 -0.51 -12.82
N ARG A 172 -22.04 -0.04 -12.68
CA ARG A 172 -22.48 1.25 -13.21
C ARG A 172 -21.70 2.43 -12.64
N PHE A 173 -21.29 2.35 -11.38
CA PHE A 173 -20.50 3.40 -10.69
C PHE A 173 -19.00 3.09 -10.67
N ALA A 174 -18.62 1.85 -10.92
CA ALA A 174 -17.24 1.40 -10.90
C ALA A 174 -16.42 1.93 -12.10
N GLN A 175 -17.05 2.36 -13.19
CA GLN A 175 -16.31 2.81 -14.38
C GLN A 175 -15.50 4.09 -14.12
N ASN A 176 -16.11 5.12 -13.55
CA ASN A 176 -15.41 6.36 -13.21
C ASN A 176 -14.29 6.10 -12.17
N LYS A 177 -14.54 5.20 -11.21
CA LYS A 177 -13.55 4.83 -10.20
C LYS A 177 -12.38 4.08 -10.85
N TYR A 178 -12.66 3.19 -11.81
CA TYR A 178 -11.63 2.50 -12.59
C TYR A 178 -10.75 3.48 -13.37
N GLU A 179 -11.32 4.44 -14.08
CA GLU A 179 -10.56 5.43 -14.86
C GLU A 179 -9.68 6.31 -13.96
N GLN A 180 -10.19 6.73 -12.82
CA GLN A 180 -9.41 7.47 -11.83
C GLN A 180 -8.30 6.63 -11.21
N TRP A 181 -8.57 5.35 -10.94
CA TRP A 181 -7.60 4.39 -10.45
C TRP A 181 -6.48 4.15 -11.48
N GLU A 182 -6.82 3.84 -12.73
CA GLU A 182 -5.85 3.64 -13.80
C GLU A 182 -4.96 4.87 -13.97
N LYS A 183 -5.55 6.07 -13.96
CA LYS A 183 -4.80 7.32 -14.00
C LYS A 183 -3.84 7.43 -12.81
N THR A 184 -4.28 7.07 -11.62
CA THR A 184 -3.43 7.09 -10.42
C THR A 184 -2.24 6.14 -10.57
N LEU A 185 -2.45 4.91 -11.05
CA LEU A 185 -1.35 3.96 -11.27
C LEU A 185 -0.34 4.50 -12.28
N ARG A 186 -0.81 5.08 -13.38
CA ARG A 186 0.05 5.70 -14.39
C ARG A 186 0.86 6.87 -13.82
N GLU A 187 0.26 7.71 -13.00
CA GLU A 187 0.93 8.83 -12.33
C GLU A 187 2.04 8.37 -11.38
N TRP A 188 1.89 7.20 -10.74
CA TRP A 188 2.90 6.57 -9.90
C TRP A 188 3.87 5.67 -10.66
N GLY A 189 3.75 5.56 -11.99
CA GLY A 189 4.56 4.65 -12.79
C GLY A 189 4.38 3.17 -12.40
N ILE A 190 3.21 2.81 -11.87
CA ILE A 190 2.84 1.43 -11.59
C ILE A 190 2.38 0.81 -12.91
N GLU A 191 3.07 -0.21 -13.37
CA GLU A 191 2.87 -0.73 -14.72
C GLU A 191 1.77 -1.78 -14.86
N ARG A 192 1.39 -2.42 -13.76
CA ARG A 192 0.50 -3.58 -13.79
C ARG A 192 -0.53 -3.49 -12.68
N GLY A 193 -1.80 -3.64 -13.04
CA GLY A 193 -2.85 -3.57 -12.04
C GLY A 193 -4.15 -4.26 -12.44
N ILE A 194 -4.92 -4.64 -11.42
CA ILE A 194 -6.24 -5.23 -11.55
C ILE A 194 -7.20 -4.45 -10.65
N PHE A 195 -8.28 -3.97 -11.25
CA PHE A 195 -9.41 -3.38 -10.56
C PHE A 195 -10.55 -4.39 -10.50
N VAL A 196 -11.01 -4.68 -9.31
CA VAL A 196 -12.10 -5.65 -9.09
C VAL A 196 -13.28 -4.98 -8.42
N SER A 197 -14.42 -5.05 -9.09
CA SER A 197 -15.74 -4.76 -8.54
C SER A 197 -16.40 -6.08 -8.11
N TYR A 198 -16.84 -6.20 -6.86
CA TYR A 198 -17.41 -7.43 -6.35
C TYR A 198 -18.69 -7.19 -5.54
N ASN A 199 -19.55 -8.22 -5.48
CA ASN A 199 -20.69 -8.25 -4.58
C ASN A 199 -20.32 -9.00 -3.29
N PRO A 200 -20.30 -8.36 -2.10
CA PRO A 200 -19.96 -9.01 -0.85
C PRO A 200 -20.84 -10.22 -0.49
N GLY A 201 -22.08 -10.24 -0.98
CA GLY A 201 -23.03 -11.34 -0.79
C GLY A 201 -22.94 -12.45 -1.86
N GLY A 202 -22.00 -12.35 -2.80
CA GLY A 202 -21.84 -13.35 -3.86
C GLY A 202 -21.04 -14.55 -3.39
N ASP A 203 -21.51 -15.74 -3.76
CA ASP A 203 -20.75 -16.97 -3.54
C ASP A 203 -19.47 -17.00 -4.40
N ASP A 204 -18.38 -17.54 -3.86
CA ASP A 204 -17.12 -17.81 -4.57
C ASP A 204 -16.34 -16.60 -5.12
N PHE A 205 -16.70 -15.34 -4.75
CA PHE A 205 -15.98 -14.18 -5.29
C PHE A 205 -14.49 -14.19 -4.91
N ILE A 206 -14.14 -14.65 -3.69
CA ILE A 206 -12.75 -14.73 -3.22
C ILE A 206 -11.96 -15.70 -4.11
N LEU A 207 -12.51 -16.87 -4.39
CA LEU A 207 -11.84 -17.85 -5.25
C LEU A 207 -11.64 -17.33 -6.68
N LYS A 208 -12.66 -16.65 -7.24
CA LYS A 208 -12.57 -16.01 -8.56
C LYS A 208 -11.51 -14.91 -8.58
N LEU A 209 -11.51 -14.05 -7.55
CA LEU A 209 -10.53 -12.99 -7.38
C LEU A 209 -9.11 -13.56 -7.34
N VAL A 210 -8.84 -14.54 -6.48
CA VAL A 210 -7.52 -15.16 -6.32
C VAL A 210 -7.04 -15.77 -7.63
N ASN A 211 -7.89 -16.53 -8.30
CA ASN A 211 -7.56 -17.12 -9.61
C ASN A 211 -7.19 -16.05 -10.66
N VAL A 212 -7.99 -14.99 -10.75
CA VAL A 212 -7.75 -13.90 -11.70
C VAL A 212 -6.44 -13.18 -11.39
N VAL A 213 -6.20 -12.87 -10.11
CA VAL A 213 -5.01 -12.10 -9.71
C VAL A 213 -3.74 -12.93 -9.90
N LEU A 214 -3.72 -14.19 -9.46
CA LEU A 214 -2.55 -15.08 -9.62
C LEU A 214 -2.28 -15.42 -11.10
N TYR A 215 -3.31 -15.65 -11.92
CA TYR A 215 -3.15 -15.84 -13.34
C TYR A 215 -2.52 -14.61 -14.02
N ASN A 216 -3.02 -13.42 -13.71
CA ASN A 216 -2.54 -12.18 -14.30
C ASN A 216 -1.17 -11.74 -13.75
N SER A 217 -0.81 -12.15 -12.54
CA SER A 217 0.55 -11.96 -12.04
C SER A 217 1.59 -12.62 -12.96
N LYS A 218 1.26 -13.76 -13.59
CA LYS A 218 2.12 -14.44 -14.57
C LYS A 218 2.02 -13.87 -15.98
N ASN A 219 0.82 -13.46 -16.41
CA ASN A 219 0.50 -13.28 -17.82
C ASN A 219 0.24 -11.82 -18.23
N LEU A 220 -0.05 -10.92 -17.29
CA LEU A 220 -0.32 -9.52 -17.60
C LEU A 220 0.97 -8.82 -18.05
N PRO A 221 1.06 -8.27 -19.26
CA PRO A 221 2.23 -7.53 -19.70
C PRO A 221 2.33 -6.18 -18.96
N ALA A 222 3.51 -5.56 -19.03
CA ALA A 222 3.72 -4.20 -18.55
C ALA A 222 2.80 -3.20 -19.25
N GLN A 223 2.47 -2.09 -18.59
CA GLN A 223 1.59 -1.02 -19.05
C GLN A 223 0.14 -1.49 -19.30
N LYS A 224 -0.30 -2.56 -18.61
CA LYS A 224 -1.68 -3.09 -18.73
C LYS A 224 -2.43 -3.06 -17.40
N TYR A 225 -3.67 -2.63 -17.52
CA TYR A 225 -4.63 -2.56 -16.42
C TYR A 225 -5.92 -3.27 -16.85
N LEU A 226 -6.44 -4.10 -15.97
CA LEU A 226 -7.66 -4.87 -16.24
C LEU A 226 -8.74 -4.54 -15.22
N LYS A 227 -9.98 -4.61 -15.67
CA LYS A 227 -11.17 -4.49 -14.83
C LYS A 227 -11.95 -5.80 -14.85
N PHE A 228 -12.33 -6.27 -13.67
CA PHE A 228 -13.20 -7.43 -13.48
C PHE A 228 -14.39 -7.07 -12.61
N SER A 229 -15.50 -7.79 -12.81
CA SER A 229 -16.72 -7.69 -11.99
C SER A 229 -17.21 -9.10 -11.67
N PHE A 230 -17.49 -9.33 -10.37
CA PHE A 230 -17.93 -10.62 -9.85
C PHE A 230 -19.25 -10.49 -9.07
#